data_093a4b1443bcb084290a105c560d3d7c
#
_entry.id   093a4b1443bcb084290a105c560d3d7c
#
_cell.length_a   1.000
_cell.length_b   1.000
_cell.length_c   1.000
_cell.angle_alpha   90.00
_cell.angle_beta   90.00
_cell.angle_gamma   90.00
#
_symmetry.space_group_name_H-M   'P 1'
#
loop_
_entity.id
_entity.type
_entity.pdbx_description
1 polymer ?
#
loop_
_entity_poly.entity_id
_entity_poly.type
_entity_poly.pdbx_seq_one_letter_code
_entity_poly.pdbx_strand_id
1 'polypeptide(L)'
;MAVSVALALTGKIQALDIPVFFETSVKRIDKAGSEYVLQLEGAKTNTIKTKTVILACGSAASPSSGSDGSGYKLVKKLGIKVVKPLPALTALESDKKNMKLATGVRA
;
A
#
# COMPACT_ATOMS: atom_id res chain seq x y z
N MET A 1 -17.27 10.42 -6.59
CA MET A 1 -17.42 9.50 -5.44
C MET A 1 -16.10 9.20 -4.73
N ALA A 2 -15.08 8.71 -5.38
CA ALA A 2 -13.79 8.39 -4.74
C ALA A 2 -13.13 9.60 -4.05
N VAL A 3 -13.17 10.78 -4.67
CA VAL A 3 -12.65 12.03 -4.11
C VAL A 3 -13.38 12.42 -2.82
N SER A 4 -14.71 12.27 -2.77
CA SER A 4 -15.52 12.59 -1.58
C SER A 4 -15.18 11.70 -0.40
N VAL A 5 -14.95 10.40 -0.63
CA VAL A 5 -14.54 9.43 0.40
C VAL A 5 -13.14 9.78 0.92
N ALA A 6 -12.19 10.08 0.02
CA ALA A 6 -10.83 10.46 0.41
C ALA A 6 -10.81 11.73 1.26
N LEU A 7 -11.59 12.75 0.88
CA LEU A 7 -11.72 14.00 1.64
C LEU A 7 -12.34 13.76 3.03
N ALA A 8 -13.37 12.92 3.12
CA ALA A 8 -14.00 12.59 4.40
C ALA A 8 -13.03 11.89 5.35
N LEU A 9 -12.26 10.92 4.85
CA LEU A 9 -11.24 10.20 5.64
C LEU A 9 -10.09 11.11 6.05
N THR A 10 -9.61 11.96 5.16
CA THR A 10 -8.55 12.94 5.47
C THR A 10 -9.02 13.92 6.54
N GLY A 11 -10.25 14.43 6.42
CA GLY A 11 -10.83 15.31 7.43
C GLY A 11 -10.98 14.64 8.80
N LYS A 12 -11.31 13.33 8.82
CA LYS A 12 -11.39 12.56 10.07
C LYS A 12 -10.02 12.34 10.71
N ILE A 13 -8.99 12.09 9.92
CA ILE A 13 -7.60 11.97 10.41
C ILE A 13 -7.16 13.27 11.07
N GLN A 14 -7.46 14.42 10.44
CA GLN A 14 -7.14 15.72 10.99
C GLN A 14 -7.93 16.01 12.29
N ALA A 15 -9.23 15.70 12.31
CA ALA A 15 -10.07 15.91 13.49
C ALA A 15 -9.65 15.06 14.70
N LEU A 16 -9.00 13.92 14.47
CA LEU A 16 -8.49 13.03 15.52
C LEU A 16 -7.01 13.29 15.86
N ASP A 17 -6.40 14.32 15.29
CA ASP A 17 -4.98 14.66 15.48
C ASP A 17 -4.03 13.47 15.24
N ILE A 18 -4.35 12.63 14.25
CA ILE A 18 -3.50 11.48 13.91
C ILE A 18 -2.29 11.99 13.12
N PRO A 19 -1.06 11.78 13.62
CA PRO A 19 0.15 12.21 12.89
C PRO A 19 0.30 11.43 11.58
N VAL A 20 0.49 12.15 10.48
CA VAL A 20 0.72 11.59 9.15
C VAL A 20 2.11 11.99 8.68
N PHE A 21 2.90 11.01 8.30
CA PHE A 21 4.26 11.21 7.79
C PHE A 21 4.24 11.06 6.28
N PHE A 22 4.31 12.17 5.56
CA PHE A 22 4.44 12.20 4.10
C PHE A 22 5.88 11.93 3.67
N GLU A 23 6.07 11.48 2.45
CA GLU A 23 7.38 11.21 1.85
C GLU A 23 8.26 10.31 2.73
N THR A 24 7.62 9.41 3.47
CA THR A 24 8.24 8.55 4.46
C THR A 24 7.98 7.09 4.14
N SER A 25 9.03 6.32 3.99
CA SER A 25 8.96 4.88 3.74
C SER A 25 9.36 4.07 4.95
N VAL A 26 8.66 2.98 5.22
CA VAL A 26 9.09 1.98 6.19
C VAL A 26 10.04 1.00 5.49
N LYS A 27 11.29 0.98 5.89
CA LYS A 27 12.33 0.11 5.30
C LYS A 27 12.40 -1.25 5.98
N ARG A 28 12.12 -1.28 7.27
CA ARG A 28 12.21 -2.48 8.08
C ARG A 28 11.25 -2.43 9.25
N ILE A 29 10.74 -3.60 9.61
CA ILE A 29 9.96 -3.81 10.83
C ILE A 29 10.65 -4.92 11.59
N ASP A 30 11.04 -4.66 12.82
CA ASP A 30 11.63 -5.64 13.72
C ASP A 30 10.72 -5.88 14.92
N LYS A 31 10.60 -7.12 15.38
CA LYS A 31 9.90 -7.44 16.60
C LYS A 31 10.87 -7.43 17.77
N ALA A 32 10.60 -6.60 18.75
CA ALA A 32 11.39 -6.46 19.97
C ALA A 32 10.50 -6.75 21.17
N GLY A 33 10.49 -8.02 21.63
CA GLY A 33 9.60 -8.45 22.71
C GLY A 33 8.13 -8.32 22.35
N SER A 34 7.39 -7.50 23.09
CA SER A 34 5.97 -7.19 22.85
C SER A 34 5.71 -6.00 21.92
N GLU A 35 6.76 -5.36 21.42
CA GLU A 35 6.68 -4.17 20.57
C GLU A 35 7.30 -4.42 19.21
N TYR A 36 6.93 -3.57 18.26
CA TYR A 36 7.53 -3.49 16.93
C TYR A 36 8.33 -2.21 16.79
N VAL A 37 9.47 -2.30 16.15
CA VAL A 37 10.34 -1.16 15.82
C VAL A 37 10.33 -1.01 14.31
N LEU A 38 9.80 0.12 13.84
CA LEU A 38 9.77 0.49 12.43
C LEU A 38 10.94 1.40 12.13
N GLN A 39 11.76 1.02 11.16
CA GLN A 39 12.82 1.87 10.63
C GLN A 39 12.30 2.64 9.43
N LEU A 40 12.42 3.95 9.50
CA LEU A 40 11.89 4.90 8.52
C LEU A 40 13.01 5.50 7.66
N GLU A 41 12.66 5.85 6.44
CA GLU A 41 13.48 6.65 5.53
C GLU A 41 12.65 7.83 5.02
N GLY A 42 13.25 9.00 4.95
CA GLY A 42 12.59 10.23 4.49
C GLY A 42 12.02 11.09 5.62
N ALA A 43 11.80 10.55 6.80
CA ALA A 43 11.31 11.31 7.96
C ALA A 43 12.44 11.93 8.79
N LYS A 44 12.10 12.94 9.58
CA LYS A 44 13.00 13.49 10.60
C LYS A 44 13.34 12.48 11.70
N THR A 45 12.43 11.57 11.98
CA THR A 45 12.58 10.50 12.97
C THR A 45 12.89 9.19 12.24
N ASN A 46 13.98 8.55 12.59
CA ASN A 46 14.43 7.33 11.91
C ASN A 46 13.72 6.06 12.39
N THR A 47 13.09 6.08 13.58
CA THR A 47 12.44 4.92 14.16
C THR A 47 11.14 5.27 14.87
N ILE A 48 10.16 4.35 14.79
CA ILE A 48 8.92 4.38 15.58
C ILE A 48 8.79 3.05 16.30
N LYS A 49 8.46 3.11 17.61
CA LYS A 49 8.10 1.94 18.40
C LYS A 49 6.59 1.88 18.60
N THR A 50 6.01 0.72 18.44
CA THR A 50 4.56 0.53 18.59
C THR A 50 4.23 -0.90 19.02
N LYS A 51 3.10 -1.07 19.69
CA LYS A 51 2.58 -2.42 20.08
C LYS A 51 1.87 -3.11 18.92
N THR A 52 1.32 -2.35 17.97
CA THR A 52 0.52 -2.89 16.87
C THR A 52 0.89 -2.19 15.56
N VAL A 53 0.96 -2.96 14.49
CA VAL A 53 1.21 -2.46 13.14
C VAL A 53 0.10 -2.96 12.22
N ILE A 54 -0.51 -2.04 11.48
CA ILE A 54 -1.44 -2.36 10.40
C ILE A 54 -0.73 -2.09 9.07
N LEU A 55 -0.54 -3.13 8.29
CA LEU A 55 0.08 -3.03 6.97
C LEU A 55 -1.02 -2.93 5.91
N ALA A 56 -1.17 -1.76 5.32
CA ALA A 56 -2.22 -1.44 4.36
C ALA A 56 -1.67 -0.78 3.08
N CYS A 57 -0.47 -1.15 2.66
CA CYS A 57 0.24 -0.56 1.52
C CYS A 57 -0.11 -1.20 0.16
N GLY A 58 -1.12 -2.05 0.12
CA GLY A 58 -1.59 -2.67 -1.12
C GLY A 58 -0.69 -3.79 -1.65
N SER A 59 -1.00 -4.23 -2.87
CA SER A 59 -0.29 -5.29 -3.60
C SER A 59 0.68 -4.69 -4.63
N ALA A 60 1.12 -5.49 -5.59
CA ALA A 60 1.93 -5.04 -6.74
C ALA A 60 1.08 -4.68 -7.98
N ALA A 61 -0.22 -4.48 -7.81
CA ALA A 61 -1.16 -4.31 -8.93
C ALA A 61 -1.10 -2.92 -9.59
N SER A 62 -0.60 -1.91 -8.90
CA SER A 62 -0.56 -0.54 -9.43
C SER A 62 0.68 0.21 -8.92
N PRO A 63 1.87 -0.10 -9.46
CA PRO A 63 3.11 0.53 -9.00
C PRO A 63 3.12 2.06 -9.12
N SER A 64 2.47 2.61 -10.14
CA SER A 64 2.35 4.05 -10.36
C SER A 64 1.56 4.79 -9.28
N SER A 65 0.67 4.09 -8.56
CA SER A 65 -0.09 4.64 -7.43
C SER A 65 0.48 4.26 -6.06
N GLY A 66 1.71 3.72 -6.01
CA GLY A 66 2.37 3.30 -4.79
C GLY A 66 2.14 1.84 -4.38
N SER A 67 1.28 1.10 -5.09
CA SER A 67 1.08 -0.34 -4.87
C SER A 67 2.14 -1.16 -5.61
N ASP A 68 3.36 -1.15 -5.10
CA ASP A 68 4.55 -1.77 -5.71
C ASP A 68 4.92 -3.13 -5.11
N GLY A 69 4.15 -3.62 -4.13
CA GLY A 69 4.40 -4.88 -3.45
C GLY A 69 5.51 -4.82 -2.39
N SER A 70 5.99 -3.64 -2.02
CA SER A 70 7.03 -3.46 -1.00
C SER A 70 6.64 -4.05 0.37
N GLY A 71 5.35 -3.99 0.72
CA GLY A 71 4.81 -4.56 1.95
C GLY A 71 5.06 -6.06 2.10
N TYR A 72 5.06 -6.82 1.01
CA TYR A 72 5.35 -8.26 1.08
C TYR A 72 6.76 -8.55 1.57
N LYS A 73 7.72 -7.68 1.24
CA LYS A 73 9.12 -7.83 1.70
C LYS A 73 9.23 -7.60 3.21
N LEU A 74 8.49 -6.64 3.74
CA LEU A 74 8.44 -6.35 5.17
C LEU A 74 7.88 -7.53 5.97
N VAL A 75 6.75 -8.07 5.50
CA VAL A 75 6.06 -9.21 6.13
C VAL A 75 6.92 -10.47 6.12
N LYS A 76 7.59 -10.77 5.00
CA LYS A 76 8.50 -11.92 4.90
C LYS A 76 9.66 -11.84 5.88
N LYS A 77 10.21 -10.65 6.10
CA LYS A 77 11.29 -10.45 7.09
C LYS A 77 10.85 -10.72 8.53
N LEU A 78 9.56 -10.59 8.82
CA LEU A 78 8.97 -10.96 10.11
C LEU A 78 8.69 -12.47 10.24
N GLY A 79 9.06 -13.28 9.25
CA GLY A 79 8.81 -14.71 9.22
C GLY A 79 7.39 -15.12 8.85
N ILE A 80 6.55 -14.19 8.41
CA ILE A 80 5.18 -14.46 7.99
C ILE A 80 5.18 -14.99 6.56
N LYS A 81 4.51 -16.12 6.35
CA LYS A 81 4.38 -16.73 5.01
C LYS A 81 3.51 -15.86 4.12
N VAL A 82 4.02 -15.51 2.96
CA VAL A 82 3.30 -14.77 1.92
C VAL A 82 3.04 -15.68 0.74
N VAL A 83 1.78 -15.86 0.38
CA VAL A 83 1.40 -16.52 -0.87
C VAL A 83 1.74 -15.59 -2.03
N LYS A 84 2.44 -16.11 -3.04
CA LYS A 84 2.83 -15.31 -4.21
C LYS A 84 1.58 -14.81 -4.92
N PRO A 85 1.38 -13.49 -5.02
CA PRO A 85 0.25 -12.95 -5.76
C PRO A 85 0.43 -13.22 -7.25
N LEU A 86 -0.68 -13.59 -7.91
CA LEU A 86 -0.74 -13.81 -9.35
C LEU A 86 -1.70 -12.79 -9.96
N PRO A 87 -1.47 -12.34 -11.21
CA PRO A 87 -2.42 -11.50 -11.90
C PRO A 87 -3.76 -12.21 -12.08
N ALA A 88 -4.86 -11.57 -11.68
CA ALA A 88 -6.22 -12.08 -11.88
C ALA A 88 -6.91 -11.39 -13.05
N LEU A 89 -6.61 -10.12 -13.27
CA LEU A 89 -7.08 -9.33 -14.40
C LEU A 89 -5.89 -8.77 -15.15
N THR A 90 -5.90 -8.91 -16.47
CA THR A 90 -4.87 -8.37 -17.34
C THR A 90 -5.52 -7.77 -18.59
N ALA A 91 -4.88 -6.78 -19.19
CA ALA A 91 -5.29 -6.24 -20.46
C ALA A 91 -5.04 -7.28 -21.57
N LEU A 92 -5.99 -7.38 -22.49
CA LEU A 92 -5.82 -8.12 -23.74
C LEU A 92 -5.37 -7.14 -24.82
N GLU A 93 -4.30 -7.50 -25.50
CA GLU A 93 -3.86 -6.80 -26.70
C GLU A 93 -4.54 -7.41 -27.93
N SER A 94 -5.01 -6.57 -28.83
CA SER A 94 -5.65 -6.99 -30.08
C SER A 94 -5.30 -6.06 -31.21
N ASP A 95 -4.95 -6.61 -32.33
CA ASP A 95 -4.68 -5.88 -33.58
C ASP A 95 -5.96 -5.40 -34.30
N LYS A 96 -7.12 -5.83 -33.83
CA LYS A 96 -8.39 -5.49 -34.48
C LYS A 96 -8.87 -4.10 -34.07
N LYS A 97 -8.96 -3.20 -35.06
CA LYS A 97 -9.46 -1.82 -34.87
C LYS A 97 -10.81 -1.71 -34.18
N ASN A 98 -11.67 -2.72 -34.36
CA ASN A 98 -13.05 -2.73 -33.82
C ASN A 98 -13.10 -2.94 -32.30
N MET A 99 -12.02 -3.38 -31.66
CA MET A 99 -11.97 -3.53 -30.19
C MET A 99 -12.00 -2.19 -29.46
N LYS A 100 -11.68 -1.09 -30.13
CA LYS A 100 -11.79 0.27 -29.53
C LYS A 100 -13.24 0.63 -29.17
N LEU A 101 -14.22 0.07 -29.88
CA LEU A 101 -15.64 0.31 -29.61
C LEU A 101 -16.13 -0.36 -28.32
N ALA A 102 -15.42 -1.37 -27.84
CA ALA A 102 -15.74 -2.09 -26.61
C ALA A 102 -14.98 -1.55 -25.37
N THR A 103 -14.25 -0.46 -25.52
CA THR A 103 -13.50 0.13 -24.41
C THR A 103 -14.45 0.62 -23.33
N GLY A 104 -14.27 0.14 -22.11
CA GLY A 104 -15.11 0.51 -20.97
C GLY A 104 -16.32 -0.39 -20.72
N VAL A 105 -16.60 -1.37 -21.61
CA VAL A 105 -17.64 -2.38 -21.39
C VAL A 105 -17.11 -3.42 -20.42
N ARG A 106 -17.84 -3.64 -19.33
CA ARG A 106 -17.60 -4.77 -18.42
C ARG A 106 -18.50 -5.93 -18.82
N ALA A 107 -17.91 -7.05 -19.09
CA ALA A 107 -18.63 -8.31 -19.32
C ALA A 107 -19.02 -8.94 -17.98
#